data_d5756366de7dcc7f647dab9f61f86208
#
_entry.id   d5756366de7dcc7f647dab9f61f86208
#
_cell.length_a   1.000
_cell.length_b   1.000
_cell.length_c   1.000
_cell.angle_alpha   90.00
_cell.angle_beta   90.00
_cell.angle_gamma   90.00
#
_symmetry.space_group_name_H-M   'P 1'
#
loop_
_entity.id
_entity.type
_entity.pdbx_description
1 polymer ?
#
loop_
_entity_poly.entity_id
_entity_poly.type
_entity_poly.pdbx_seq_one_letter_code
_entity_poly.pdbx_strand_id
1 'polypeptide(L)'
;MEAKKEMKDMNLLEAMEHIVALAKGSELSDEFYNKADEYICFVADKLQLSKLQSVMLALFVDKSDNRNILASDIAEFLQCTTIQIIKCMNDVDELVHREYIIKRKDDRQLSFRVPVDVIEALRNNEAFVVKAKTNLSASELMMELETVFEMRESKELSYEQTASKTKCLLENNVNLAFSRKLREYALNEEDQTLLILFCHLFANNDDDEIRFHDIEFLFPKRQWVRIKCMLNAKCHTLQYLQLIEYGNDNGLADRETFCLTRKAKRELLSELNISSMSQACKGTIKAKDIVAKQLFYENDTQQQIAELEGLLDEKTLSPDTQQNEKGWLSLWLYLSILRCAWRW
;
A
#
# COMPACT_ATOMS: atom_id res chain seq x y z
N MET A 1 24.26 -26.26 -40.99
CA MET A 1 23.36 -27.24 -40.35
C MET A 1 23.59 -27.33 -38.83
N GLU A 2 24.79 -27.08 -38.33
CA GLU A 2 25.13 -27.05 -36.89
C GLU A 2 24.43 -25.87 -36.16
N ALA A 3 24.48 -24.67 -36.68
CA ALA A 3 23.85 -23.47 -36.05
C ALA A 3 22.33 -23.65 -35.82
N LYS A 4 21.60 -24.34 -36.72
CA LYS A 4 20.16 -24.60 -36.52
C LYS A 4 19.86 -25.67 -35.46
N LYS A 5 20.88 -26.44 -35.05
CA LYS A 5 20.74 -27.48 -34.01
C LYS A 5 21.01 -26.89 -32.63
N GLU A 6 21.94 -25.93 -32.53
CA GLU A 6 22.22 -25.19 -31.27
C GLU A 6 21.04 -24.31 -30.78
N MET A 7 20.28 -23.73 -31.73
CA MET A 7 19.11 -22.91 -31.38
C MET A 7 17.92 -23.68 -30.77
N LYS A 8 17.85 -25.00 -30.98
CA LYS A 8 16.70 -25.81 -30.53
C LYS A 8 16.76 -26.05 -29.00
N ASP A 9 17.94 -25.98 -28.43
CA ASP A 9 18.20 -26.19 -26.98
C ASP A 9 18.59 -24.91 -26.24
N MET A 10 18.60 -23.71 -26.92
CA MET A 10 18.97 -22.45 -26.36
C MET A 10 17.91 -21.94 -25.39
N ASN A 11 18.31 -21.43 -24.22
CA ASN A 11 17.44 -20.79 -23.28
C ASN A 11 17.46 -19.24 -23.42
N LEU A 12 16.50 -18.55 -22.77
CA LEU A 12 16.38 -17.10 -22.87
C LEU A 12 17.62 -16.36 -22.35
N LEU A 13 18.19 -16.81 -21.24
CA LEU A 13 19.37 -16.15 -20.65
C LEU A 13 20.61 -16.33 -21.54
N GLU A 14 20.80 -17.49 -22.14
CA GLU A 14 21.89 -17.75 -23.12
C GLU A 14 21.75 -16.83 -24.35
N ALA A 15 20.54 -16.71 -24.89
CA ALA A 15 20.30 -15.80 -26.02
C ALA A 15 20.56 -14.35 -25.65
N MET A 16 20.14 -13.92 -24.45
CA MET A 16 20.41 -12.57 -23.94
C MET A 16 21.90 -12.33 -23.71
N GLU A 17 22.65 -13.31 -23.20
CA GLU A 17 24.11 -13.24 -23.05
C GLU A 17 24.81 -13.01 -24.40
N HIS A 18 24.41 -13.73 -25.43
CA HIS A 18 24.92 -13.51 -26.79
C HIS A 18 24.58 -12.09 -27.31
N ILE A 19 23.35 -11.62 -27.11
CA ILE A 19 22.97 -10.25 -27.48
C ILE A 19 23.88 -9.24 -26.77
N VAL A 20 24.07 -9.36 -25.46
CA VAL A 20 24.89 -8.47 -24.66
C VAL A 20 26.36 -8.49 -25.11
N ALA A 21 26.92 -9.67 -25.36
CA ALA A 21 28.29 -9.81 -25.84
C ALA A 21 28.51 -9.11 -27.20
N LEU A 22 27.55 -9.21 -28.12
CA LEU A 22 27.61 -8.54 -29.42
C LEU A 22 27.30 -7.04 -29.34
N ALA A 23 26.50 -6.63 -28.35
CA ALA A 23 26.11 -5.22 -28.15
C ALA A 23 27.24 -4.36 -27.61
N LYS A 24 28.22 -4.95 -26.93
CA LYS A 24 29.33 -4.20 -26.33
C LYS A 24 30.09 -3.36 -27.36
N GLY A 25 30.09 -2.06 -27.20
CA GLY A 25 30.75 -1.13 -28.11
C GLY A 25 30.18 -1.06 -29.54
N SER A 26 28.96 -1.53 -29.73
CA SER A 26 28.33 -1.64 -31.06
C SER A 26 27.60 -0.38 -31.54
N GLU A 27 27.38 0.58 -30.63
CA GLU A 27 26.54 1.79 -30.88
C GLU A 27 25.13 1.48 -31.40
N LEU A 28 24.66 0.23 -31.28
CA LEU A 28 23.41 -0.29 -31.88
C LEU A 28 23.39 -0.14 -33.41
N SER A 29 24.52 -0.36 -34.06
CA SER A 29 24.68 -0.25 -35.51
C SER A 29 23.94 -1.35 -36.28
N ASP A 30 23.70 -1.13 -37.58
CA ASP A 30 23.12 -2.16 -38.46
C ASP A 30 23.95 -3.45 -38.49
N GLU A 31 25.28 -3.33 -38.34
CA GLU A 31 26.17 -4.49 -38.28
C GLU A 31 25.89 -5.35 -37.03
N PHE A 32 25.64 -4.71 -35.88
CA PHE A 32 25.23 -5.40 -34.66
C PHE A 32 23.92 -6.13 -34.88
N TYR A 33 22.89 -5.45 -35.39
CA TYR A 33 21.59 -6.09 -35.63
C TYR A 33 21.69 -7.26 -36.59
N ASN A 34 22.51 -7.17 -37.64
CA ASN A 34 22.71 -8.29 -38.57
C ASN A 34 23.40 -9.49 -37.89
N LYS A 35 24.39 -9.27 -37.01
CA LYS A 35 25.10 -10.34 -36.29
C LYS A 35 24.27 -10.98 -35.18
N ALA A 36 23.45 -10.19 -34.49
CA ALA A 36 22.65 -10.64 -33.37
C ALA A 36 21.22 -11.03 -33.75
N ASP A 37 20.81 -10.92 -35.01
CA ASP A 37 19.43 -11.05 -35.45
C ASP A 37 18.77 -12.35 -35.01
N GLU A 38 19.49 -13.46 -35.07
CA GLU A 38 19.00 -14.77 -34.68
C GLU A 38 18.64 -14.86 -33.21
N TYR A 39 19.51 -14.30 -32.32
CA TYR A 39 19.26 -14.26 -30.88
C TYR A 39 18.17 -13.23 -30.51
N ILE A 40 18.21 -12.08 -31.18
CA ILE A 40 17.19 -11.05 -30.98
C ILE A 40 15.81 -11.54 -31.37
N CYS A 41 15.68 -12.22 -32.52
CA CYS A 41 14.41 -12.77 -32.95
C CYS A 41 13.93 -13.87 -32.00
N PHE A 42 14.82 -14.73 -31.50
CA PHE A 42 14.46 -15.75 -30.52
C PHE A 42 13.85 -15.15 -29.25
N VAL A 43 14.50 -14.13 -28.68
CA VAL A 43 13.99 -13.43 -27.47
C VAL A 43 12.70 -12.68 -27.80
N ALA A 44 12.64 -11.98 -28.95
CA ALA A 44 11.49 -11.21 -29.39
C ALA A 44 10.24 -12.09 -29.55
N ASP A 45 10.38 -13.22 -30.22
CA ASP A 45 9.28 -14.15 -30.46
C ASP A 45 8.79 -14.78 -29.17
N LYS A 46 9.71 -15.17 -28.28
CA LYS A 46 9.39 -15.84 -27.01
C LYS A 46 8.71 -14.92 -26.00
N LEU A 47 9.16 -13.66 -25.94
CA LEU A 47 8.63 -12.66 -25.00
C LEU A 47 7.59 -11.72 -25.63
N GLN A 48 7.30 -11.89 -26.94
CA GLN A 48 6.40 -11.01 -27.70
C GLN A 48 6.82 -9.53 -27.59
N LEU A 49 8.11 -9.27 -27.77
CA LEU A 49 8.74 -7.95 -27.73
C LEU A 49 9.19 -7.50 -29.12
N SER A 50 9.42 -6.20 -29.30
CA SER A 50 10.13 -5.70 -30.47
C SER A 50 11.62 -6.07 -30.41
N LYS A 51 12.33 -6.01 -31.53
CA LYS A 51 13.79 -6.27 -31.59
C LYS A 51 14.53 -5.33 -30.64
N LEU A 52 14.20 -4.05 -30.62
CA LEU A 52 14.84 -3.05 -29.75
C LEU A 52 14.51 -3.31 -28.27
N GLN A 53 13.25 -3.64 -27.95
CA GLN A 53 12.85 -4.00 -26.59
C GLN A 53 13.61 -5.23 -26.09
N SER A 54 13.82 -6.25 -26.94
CA SER A 54 14.58 -7.45 -26.60
C SER A 54 16.04 -7.13 -26.29
N VAL A 55 16.67 -6.27 -27.08
CA VAL A 55 18.03 -5.78 -26.83
C VAL A 55 18.11 -4.99 -25.54
N MET A 56 17.20 -4.03 -25.35
CA MET A 56 17.18 -3.20 -24.12
C MET A 56 16.94 -4.05 -22.87
N LEU A 57 16.01 -5.01 -22.93
CA LEU A 57 15.77 -5.92 -21.82
C LEU A 57 17.01 -6.75 -21.49
N ALA A 58 17.71 -7.31 -22.49
CA ALA A 58 18.95 -8.05 -22.27
C ALA A 58 20.04 -7.19 -21.59
N LEU A 59 20.19 -5.93 -22.00
CA LEU A 59 21.13 -4.98 -21.38
C LEU A 59 20.75 -4.66 -19.93
N PHE A 60 19.45 -4.47 -19.63
CA PHE A 60 19.00 -4.26 -18.25
C PHE A 60 19.17 -5.49 -17.38
N VAL A 61 18.96 -6.69 -17.91
CA VAL A 61 19.19 -7.96 -17.18
C VAL A 61 20.66 -8.14 -16.88
N ASP A 62 21.57 -7.87 -17.83
CA ASP A 62 23.02 -7.90 -17.61
C ASP A 62 23.50 -6.97 -16.48
N LYS A 63 22.86 -5.82 -16.35
CA LYS A 63 23.15 -4.83 -15.31
C LYS A 63 22.31 -4.98 -14.04
N SER A 64 21.52 -6.05 -13.91
CA SER A 64 20.57 -6.22 -12.81
C SER A 64 21.19 -6.34 -11.41
N ASP A 65 22.47 -6.63 -11.30
CA ASP A 65 23.21 -6.60 -10.04
C ASP A 65 23.28 -5.18 -9.44
N ASN A 66 23.14 -4.16 -10.29
CA ASN A 66 23.06 -2.77 -9.85
C ASN A 66 21.62 -2.42 -9.45
N ARG A 67 21.43 -1.92 -8.22
CA ARG A 67 20.11 -1.49 -7.75
C ARG A 67 19.51 -0.33 -8.56
N ASN A 68 20.35 0.48 -9.20
CA ASN A 68 19.98 1.63 -10.01
C ASN A 68 20.78 1.62 -11.30
N ILE A 69 20.15 1.24 -12.40
CA ILE A 69 20.76 1.26 -13.74
C ILE A 69 20.40 2.61 -14.38
N LEU A 70 21.42 3.36 -14.78
CA LEU A 70 21.22 4.67 -15.43
C LEU A 70 21.27 4.53 -16.96
N ALA A 71 20.65 5.48 -17.66
CA ALA A 71 20.78 5.57 -19.12
C ALA A 71 22.25 5.79 -19.57
N SER A 72 23.05 6.46 -18.73
CA SER A 72 24.50 6.64 -18.94
C SER A 72 25.26 5.31 -18.91
N ASP A 73 24.88 4.37 -18.02
CA ASP A 73 25.56 3.09 -17.89
C ASP A 73 25.37 2.22 -19.14
N ILE A 74 24.16 2.29 -19.70
CA ILE A 74 23.85 1.61 -20.99
C ILE A 74 24.59 2.31 -22.14
N ALA A 75 24.63 3.65 -22.16
CA ALA A 75 25.34 4.41 -23.18
C ALA A 75 26.83 4.12 -23.18
N GLU A 76 27.46 4.08 -21.99
CA GLU A 76 28.87 3.73 -21.82
C GLU A 76 29.16 2.31 -22.29
N PHE A 77 28.33 1.35 -21.94
CA PHE A 77 28.49 -0.03 -22.36
C PHE A 77 28.40 -0.19 -23.88
N LEU A 78 27.47 0.48 -24.51
CA LEU A 78 27.28 0.51 -25.97
C LEU A 78 28.30 1.38 -26.71
N GLN A 79 29.08 2.21 -25.99
CA GLN A 79 29.96 3.26 -26.55
C GLN A 79 29.22 4.28 -27.42
N CYS A 80 27.99 4.60 -27.04
CA CYS A 80 27.16 5.57 -27.76
C CYS A 80 26.86 6.80 -26.86
N THR A 81 26.17 7.79 -27.42
CA THR A 81 25.75 8.96 -26.67
C THR A 81 24.50 8.66 -25.83
N THR A 82 24.40 9.29 -24.64
CA THR A 82 23.16 9.19 -23.83
C THR A 82 21.92 9.63 -24.61
N ILE A 83 22.06 10.54 -25.57
CA ILE A 83 20.95 10.97 -26.45
C ILE A 83 20.43 9.81 -27.30
N GLN A 84 21.28 8.91 -27.76
CA GLN A 84 20.86 7.71 -28.48
C GLN A 84 19.99 6.80 -27.61
N ILE A 85 20.38 6.63 -26.34
CA ILE A 85 19.57 5.87 -25.37
C ILE A 85 18.24 6.57 -25.08
N ILE A 86 18.24 7.90 -24.96
CA ILE A 86 16.99 8.67 -24.77
C ILE A 86 16.00 8.49 -25.95
N LYS A 87 16.49 8.30 -27.17
CA LYS A 87 15.64 8.00 -28.33
C LYS A 87 14.95 6.62 -28.21
N CYS A 88 15.55 5.69 -27.47
CA CYS A 88 14.99 4.37 -27.23
C CYS A 88 13.99 4.35 -26.06
N MET A 89 13.75 5.50 -25.39
CA MET A 89 12.93 5.53 -24.16
C MET A 89 11.48 5.11 -24.39
N ASN A 90 10.92 5.27 -25.56
CA ASN A 90 9.57 4.78 -25.85
C ASN A 90 9.50 3.25 -25.74
N ASP A 91 10.51 2.52 -26.21
CA ASP A 91 10.59 1.07 -26.10
C ASP A 91 10.89 0.65 -24.64
N VAL A 92 11.69 1.42 -23.93
CA VAL A 92 11.93 1.23 -22.49
C VAL A 92 10.66 1.47 -21.68
N ASP A 93 9.88 2.52 -22.00
CA ASP A 93 8.60 2.80 -21.35
C ASP A 93 7.56 1.70 -21.60
N GLU A 94 7.61 1.03 -22.77
CA GLU A 94 6.78 -0.15 -23.02
C GLU A 94 7.22 -1.36 -22.15
N LEU A 95 8.52 -1.56 -21.93
CA LEU A 95 9.02 -2.57 -20.99
C LEU A 95 8.60 -2.25 -19.54
N VAL A 96 8.54 -0.97 -19.17
CA VAL A 96 7.99 -0.54 -17.87
C VAL A 96 6.48 -0.83 -17.81
N HIS A 97 5.74 -0.54 -18.87
CA HIS A 97 4.30 -0.80 -18.93
C HIS A 97 3.97 -2.30 -18.79
N ARG A 98 4.80 -3.15 -19.39
CA ARG A 98 4.70 -4.62 -19.27
C ARG A 98 5.35 -5.17 -17.98
N GLU A 99 5.81 -4.31 -17.10
CA GLU A 99 6.43 -4.65 -15.80
C GLU A 99 7.72 -5.50 -15.91
N TYR A 100 8.37 -5.56 -17.08
CA TYR A 100 9.70 -6.16 -17.20
C TYR A 100 10.78 -5.37 -16.49
N ILE A 101 10.61 -4.06 -16.38
CA ILE A 101 11.52 -3.15 -15.66
C ILE A 101 10.73 -2.13 -14.84
N ILE A 102 11.31 -1.69 -13.74
CA ILE A 102 10.79 -0.62 -12.90
C ILE A 102 11.56 0.65 -13.19
N LYS A 103 10.86 1.76 -13.43
CA LYS A 103 11.43 3.09 -13.67
C LYS A 103 11.31 3.92 -12.40
N ARG A 104 12.44 4.35 -11.86
CA ARG A 104 12.54 5.23 -10.70
C ARG A 104 12.88 6.64 -11.16
N LYS A 105 12.22 7.62 -10.59
CA LYS A 105 12.50 9.03 -10.81
C LYS A 105 12.86 9.68 -9.48
N ASP A 106 14.15 9.80 -9.21
CA ASP A 106 14.65 10.67 -8.16
C ASP A 106 14.75 12.12 -8.66
N ASP A 107 14.83 13.07 -7.71
CA ASP A 107 14.79 14.52 -8.01
C ASP A 107 15.75 14.98 -9.12
N ARG A 108 16.78 14.19 -9.43
CA ARG A 108 17.85 14.54 -10.38
C ARG A 108 18.20 13.47 -11.41
N GLN A 109 17.75 12.22 -11.21
CA GLN A 109 18.16 11.11 -12.09
C GLN A 109 17.01 10.15 -12.35
N LEU A 110 17.02 9.63 -13.58
CA LEU A 110 16.16 8.54 -14.00
C LEU A 110 16.97 7.25 -13.93
N SER A 111 16.50 6.29 -13.14
CA SER A 111 17.11 4.99 -13.00
C SER A 111 16.11 3.86 -13.25
N PHE A 112 16.64 2.69 -13.57
CA PHE A 112 15.87 1.49 -13.89
C PHE A 112 16.32 0.32 -13.04
N ARG A 113 15.43 -0.64 -12.83
CA ARG A 113 15.70 -1.89 -12.12
C ARG A 113 14.90 -3.02 -12.77
N VAL A 114 15.48 -4.22 -12.81
CA VAL A 114 14.75 -5.43 -13.21
C VAL A 114 14.19 -6.10 -11.95
N PRO A 115 12.88 -6.38 -11.88
CA PRO A 115 12.28 -7.13 -10.77
C PRO A 115 12.84 -8.55 -10.68
N VAL A 116 12.94 -9.08 -9.46
CA VAL A 116 13.43 -10.44 -9.21
C VAL A 116 12.53 -11.49 -9.90
N ASP A 117 11.21 -11.29 -9.89
CA ASP A 117 10.23 -12.17 -10.50
C ASP A 117 10.45 -12.29 -12.03
N VAL A 118 10.88 -11.20 -12.68
CA VAL A 118 11.25 -11.21 -14.10
C VAL A 118 12.50 -12.07 -14.31
N ILE A 119 13.52 -11.89 -13.49
CA ILE A 119 14.76 -12.68 -13.58
C ILE A 119 14.46 -14.17 -13.37
N GLU A 120 13.60 -14.50 -12.42
CA GLU A 120 13.18 -15.89 -12.17
C GLU A 120 12.42 -16.50 -13.35
N ALA A 121 11.49 -15.74 -13.95
CA ALA A 121 10.77 -16.20 -15.17
C ALA A 121 11.74 -16.45 -16.31
N LEU A 122 12.68 -15.53 -16.57
CA LEU A 122 13.69 -15.67 -17.62
C LEU A 122 14.61 -16.88 -17.37
N ARG A 123 15.03 -17.11 -16.10
CA ARG A 123 15.82 -18.27 -15.69
C ARG A 123 15.08 -19.58 -15.95
N ASN A 124 13.78 -19.60 -15.75
CA ASN A 124 12.92 -20.75 -16.02
C ASN A 124 12.58 -20.90 -17.52
N ASN A 125 13.16 -20.03 -18.37
CA ASN A 125 12.92 -20.01 -19.81
C ASN A 125 11.45 -19.71 -20.18
N GLU A 126 10.76 -18.93 -19.35
CA GLU A 126 9.36 -18.54 -19.49
C GLU A 126 9.22 -17.03 -19.73
N ALA A 127 8.18 -16.64 -20.45
CA ALA A 127 7.81 -15.24 -20.55
C ALA A 127 7.25 -14.77 -19.20
N PHE A 128 7.70 -13.63 -18.73
CA PHE A 128 7.11 -13.00 -17.56
C PHE A 128 5.67 -12.57 -17.87
N VAL A 129 4.76 -13.05 -17.08
CA VAL A 129 3.35 -12.68 -17.16
C VAL A 129 2.94 -12.11 -15.82
N VAL A 130 2.46 -10.87 -15.83
CA VAL A 130 1.85 -10.27 -14.65
C VAL A 130 0.63 -11.09 -14.28
N LYS A 131 0.76 -11.92 -13.25
CA LYS A 131 -0.38 -12.70 -12.76
C LYS A 131 -1.35 -11.76 -12.08
N ALA A 132 -2.56 -11.67 -12.63
CA ALA A 132 -3.62 -10.96 -11.94
C ALA A 132 -3.86 -11.63 -10.57
N LYS A 133 -3.65 -10.88 -9.50
CA LYS A 133 -3.86 -11.35 -8.13
C LYS A 133 -5.36 -11.34 -7.83
N THR A 134 -6.02 -12.45 -8.14
CA THR A 134 -7.46 -12.65 -7.99
C THR A 134 -7.77 -13.65 -6.90
N ASN A 135 -8.97 -13.59 -6.33
CA ASN A 135 -9.45 -14.50 -5.28
C ASN A 135 -8.57 -14.52 -4.01
N LEU A 136 -8.00 -13.38 -3.68
CA LEU A 136 -7.26 -13.21 -2.45
C LEU A 136 -8.22 -13.27 -1.24
N SER A 137 -7.70 -13.73 -0.11
CA SER A 137 -8.30 -13.47 1.20
C SER A 137 -8.10 -12.01 1.62
N ALA A 138 -8.84 -11.54 2.61
CA ALA A 138 -8.68 -10.17 3.10
C ALA A 138 -7.25 -9.91 3.62
N SER A 139 -6.63 -10.87 4.29
CA SER A 139 -5.25 -10.77 4.79
C SER A 139 -4.24 -10.72 3.65
N GLU A 140 -4.40 -11.57 2.62
CA GLU A 140 -3.52 -11.55 1.45
C GLU A 140 -3.65 -10.24 0.67
N LEU A 141 -4.87 -9.68 0.55
CA LEU A 141 -5.05 -8.36 -0.06
C LEU A 141 -4.28 -7.27 0.70
N MET A 142 -4.29 -7.29 2.05
CA MET A 142 -3.53 -6.31 2.85
C MET A 142 -2.03 -6.48 2.67
N MET A 143 -1.51 -7.70 2.57
CA MET A 143 -0.08 -7.95 2.27
C MET A 143 0.32 -7.45 0.88
N GLU A 144 -0.57 -7.61 -0.12
CA GLU A 144 -0.31 -7.10 -1.47
C GLU A 144 -0.33 -5.57 -1.51
N LEU A 145 -1.24 -4.95 -0.76
CA LEU A 145 -1.26 -3.48 -0.60
C LEU A 145 0.00 -2.99 0.11
N GLU A 146 0.52 -3.72 1.12
CA GLU A 146 1.80 -3.44 1.77
C GLU A 146 2.93 -3.36 0.75
N THR A 147 3.08 -4.40 -0.08
CA THR A 147 4.09 -4.43 -1.13
C THR A 147 3.99 -3.21 -2.06
N VAL A 148 2.78 -2.80 -2.45
CA VAL A 148 2.58 -1.61 -3.31
C VAL A 148 3.00 -0.32 -2.59
N PHE A 149 2.69 -0.17 -1.30
CA PHE A 149 3.08 1.02 -0.54
C PHE A 149 4.58 1.05 -0.22
N GLU A 150 5.21 -0.08 0.08
CA GLU A 150 6.66 -0.18 0.24
C GLU A 150 7.41 0.23 -1.06
N MET A 151 6.92 -0.23 -2.22
CA MET A 151 7.44 0.20 -3.52
C MET A 151 7.25 1.70 -3.75
N ARG A 152 6.19 2.30 -3.22
CA ARG A 152 5.97 3.76 -3.28
C ARG A 152 6.92 4.50 -2.35
N GLU A 153 7.09 4.04 -1.12
CA GLU A 153 7.99 4.64 -0.13
C GLU A 153 9.45 4.57 -0.60
N SER A 154 9.87 3.44 -1.17
CA SER A 154 11.18 3.28 -1.80
C SER A 154 11.33 4.02 -3.13
N LYS A 155 10.31 4.77 -3.57
CA LYS A 155 10.23 5.53 -4.84
C LYS A 155 10.34 4.64 -6.10
N GLU A 156 10.02 3.38 -5.99
CA GLU A 156 9.93 2.46 -7.14
C GLU A 156 8.66 2.69 -7.96
N LEU A 157 7.60 3.17 -7.32
CA LEU A 157 6.37 3.57 -7.99
C LEU A 157 6.14 5.08 -7.88
N SER A 158 5.60 5.67 -8.94
CA SER A 158 5.01 7.01 -8.86
C SER A 158 3.66 6.94 -8.12
N TYR A 159 3.12 8.10 -7.72
CA TYR A 159 1.79 8.17 -7.12
C TYR A 159 0.72 7.55 -8.05
N GLU A 160 0.75 7.91 -9.32
CA GLU A 160 -0.21 7.44 -10.33
C GLU A 160 -0.14 5.91 -10.52
N GLN A 161 1.07 5.35 -10.51
CA GLN A 161 1.26 3.90 -10.57
C GLN A 161 0.75 3.21 -9.29
N THR A 162 1.00 3.80 -8.12
CA THR A 162 0.49 3.31 -6.84
C THR A 162 -1.04 3.29 -6.82
N ALA A 163 -1.67 4.41 -7.21
CA ALA A 163 -3.14 4.51 -7.29
C ALA A 163 -3.72 3.51 -8.31
N SER A 164 -3.08 3.34 -9.46
CA SER A 164 -3.50 2.36 -10.47
C SER A 164 -3.38 0.92 -9.97
N LYS A 165 -2.26 0.56 -9.32
CA LYS A 165 -2.05 -0.80 -8.78
C LYS A 165 -3.01 -1.11 -7.64
N THR A 166 -3.21 -0.19 -6.70
CA THR A 166 -4.19 -0.38 -5.61
C THR A 166 -5.59 -0.55 -6.16
N LYS A 167 -5.98 0.25 -7.15
CA LYS A 167 -7.27 0.14 -7.83
C LYS A 167 -7.44 -1.23 -8.52
N CYS A 168 -6.43 -1.67 -9.27
CA CYS A 168 -6.44 -2.97 -9.95
C CYS A 168 -6.59 -4.13 -8.95
N LEU A 169 -5.88 -4.10 -7.82
CA LEU A 169 -6.01 -5.10 -6.76
C LEU A 169 -7.45 -5.16 -6.21
N LEU A 170 -8.08 -4.01 -5.99
CA LEU A 170 -9.47 -3.96 -5.52
C LEU A 170 -10.47 -4.46 -6.57
N GLU A 171 -10.27 -4.08 -7.83
CA GLU A 171 -11.13 -4.50 -8.94
C GLU A 171 -11.04 -6.01 -9.20
N ASN A 172 -9.86 -6.59 -9.04
CA ASN A 172 -9.65 -8.04 -9.18
C ASN A 172 -10.20 -8.85 -7.99
N ASN A 173 -10.47 -8.19 -6.85
CA ASN A 173 -10.94 -8.82 -5.61
C ASN A 173 -12.24 -8.19 -5.08
N VAL A 174 -13.21 -7.98 -5.98
CA VAL A 174 -14.53 -7.41 -5.63
C VAL A 174 -15.39 -8.30 -4.73
N ASN A 175 -15.04 -9.57 -4.62
CA ASN A 175 -15.67 -10.52 -3.68
C ASN A 175 -15.44 -10.14 -2.22
N LEU A 176 -14.40 -9.38 -1.89
CA LEU A 176 -14.11 -8.94 -0.53
C LEU A 176 -15.00 -7.78 -0.09
N ALA A 177 -15.43 -7.78 1.17
CA ALA A 177 -16.21 -6.70 1.75
C ALA A 177 -15.46 -5.38 1.71
N PHE A 178 -14.15 -5.39 1.94
CA PHE A 178 -13.26 -4.24 1.81
C PHE A 178 -13.40 -3.55 0.44
N SER A 179 -13.23 -4.30 -0.65
CA SER A 179 -13.31 -3.76 -2.01
C SER A 179 -14.71 -3.22 -2.33
N ARG A 180 -15.77 -3.93 -1.90
CA ARG A 180 -17.15 -3.48 -2.10
C ARG A 180 -17.44 -2.18 -1.36
N LYS A 181 -17.06 -2.11 -0.10
CA LYS A 181 -17.30 -0.93 0.75
C LYS A 181 -16.54 0.31 0.27
N LEU A 182 -15.29 0.17 -0.16
CA LEU A 182 -14.55 1.27 -0.78
C LEU A 182 -15.26 1.81 -2.02
N ARG A 183 -15.84 0.95 -2.83
CA ARG A 183 -16.61 1.36 -4.02
C ARG A 183 -17.90 2.08 -3.64
N GLU A 184 -18.59 1.64 -2.58
CA GLU A 184 -19.83 2.28 -2.09
C GLU A 184 -19.60 3.73 -1.62
N TYR A 185 -18.42 4.04 -1.07
CA TYR A 185 -18.08 5.41 -0.66
C TYR A 185 -17.91 6.37 -1.84
N ALA A 186 -17.75 5.88 -3.07
CA ALA A 186 -17.57 6.67 -4.30
C ALA A 186 -16.52 7.80 -4.15
N LEU A 187 -15.42 7.50 -3.47
CA LEU A 187 -14.32 8.44 -3.25
C LEU A 187 -13.59 8.73 -4.57
N ASN A 188 -13.00 9.92 -4.67
CA ASN A 188 -12.03 10.19 -5.71
C ASN A 188 -10.76 9.35 -5.49
N GLU A 189 -9.91 9.24 -6.50
CA GLU A 189 -8.70 8.41 -6.46
C GLU A 189 -7.77 8.78 -5.30
N GLU A 190 -7.60 10.07 -5.03
CA GLU A 190 -6.74 10.59 -3.96
C GLU A 190 -7.25 10.16 -2.57
N ASP A 191 -8.52 10.41 -2.30
CA ASP A 191 -9.15 10.08 -1.02
C ASP A 191 -9.22 8.56 -0.83
N GLN A 192 -9.49 7.81 -1.91
CA GLN A 192 -9.52 6.35 -1.88
C GLN A 192 -8.14 5.76 -1.56
N THR A 193 -7.10 6.21 -2.25
CA THR A 193 -5.73 5.72 -2.03
C THR A 193 -5.24 6.05 -0.62
N LEU A 194 -5.58 7.26 -0.12
CA LEU A 194 -5.27 7.65 1.25
C LEU A 194 -6.00 6.76 2.28
N LEU A 195 -7.29 6.49 2.08
CA LEU A 195 -8.05 5.61 2.98
C LEU A 195 -7.50 4.18 2.98
N ILE A 196 -7.10 3.67 1.82
CA ILE A 196 -6.48 2.34 1.71
C ILE A 196 -5.17 2.31 2.52
N LEU A 197 -4.35 3.35 2.43
CA LEU A 197 -3.12 3.45 3.24
C LEU A 197 -3.43 3.46 4.74
N PHE A 198 -4.43 4.21 5.20
CA PHE A 198 -4.87 4.17 6.60
C PHE A 198 -5.30 2.78 7.05
N CYS A 199 -6.07 2.08 6.20
CA CYS A 199 -6.50 0.70 6.47
C CYS A 199 -5.33 -0.28 6.53
N HIS A 200 -4.35 -0.13 5.64
CA HIS A 200 -3.14 -0.93 5.61
C HIS A 200 -2.28 -0.73 6.86
N LEU A 201 -1.98 0.53 7.22
CA LEU A 201 -1.18 0.85 8.40
C LEU A 201 -1.82 0.29 9.67
N PHE A 202 -3.14 0.41 9.79
CA PHE A 202 -3.87 -0.17 10.91
C PHE A 202 -3.86 -1.71 10.91
N ALA A 203 -4.04 -2.35 9.76
CA ALA A 203 -4.19 -3.79 9.65
C ALA A 203 -2.87 -4.55 9.79
N ASN A 204 -1.81 -4.05 9.17
CA ASN A 204 -0.51 -4.75 9.09
C ASN A 204 0.46 -4.30 10.18
N ASN A 205 0.43 -3.02 10.56
CA ASN A 205 1.37 -2.45 11.53
C ASN A 205 0.76 -2.29 12.93
N ASP A 206 -0.54 -2.60 13.09
CA ASP A 206 -1.32 -2.37 14.34
C ASP A 206 -1.21 -0.92 14.83
N ASP A 207 -1.12 0.02 13.88
CA ASP A 207 -0.86 1.42 14.17
C ASP A 207 -2.19 2.19 14.26
N ASP A 208 -2.63 2.41 15.49
CA ASP A 208 -3.82 3.20 15.79
C ASP A 208 -3.55 4.71 15.74
N GLU A 209 -2.28 5.15 15.75
CA GLU A 209 -1.86 6.55 15.78
C GLU A 209 -1.02 6.90 14.57
N ILE A 210 -1.67 7.11 13.44
CA ILE A 210 -1.02 7.42 12.16
C ILE A 210 -0.69 8.90 12.11
N ARG A 211 0.59 9.24 11.91
CA ARG A 211 1.09 10.60 11.85
C ARG A 211 1.29 11.09 10.43
N PHE A 212 1.50 12.38 10.26
CA PHE A 212 1.76 12.96 8.94
C PHE A 212 2.97 12.34 8.22
N HIS A 213 4.03 11.95 8.94
CA HIS A 213 5.21 11.35 8.33
C HIS A 213 4.96 9.93 7.79
N ASP A 214 3.97 9.21 8.35
CA ASP A 214 3.62 7.87 7.92
C ASP A 214 2.85 7.86 6.59
N ILE A 215 2.32 9.02 6.18
CA ILE A 215 1.48 9.17 4.98
C ILE A 215 2.05 10.13 3.94
N GLU A 216 3.04 10.96 4.30
CA GLU A 216 3.56 12.00 3.40
C GLU A 216 4.27 11.43 2.16
N PHE A 217 4.86 10.22 2.25
CA PHE A 217 5.55 9.58 1.14
C PHE A 217 4.59 9.26 -0.03
N LEU A 218 3.30 9.08 0.26
CA LEU A 218 2.31 8.66 -0.72
C LEU A 218 2.16 9.68 -1.86
N PHE A 219 2.15 10.98 -1.53
CA PHE A 219 1.78 12.04 -2.45
C PHE A 219 2.97 12.86 -2.96
N PRO A 220 2.90 13.42 -4.18
CA PRO A 220 3.81 14.47 -4.62
C PRO A 220 3.70 15.69 -3.70
N LYS A 221 4.83 16.40 -3.48
CA LYS A 221 4.95 17.50 -2.52
C LYS A 221 3.83 18.55 -2.58
N ARG A 222 3.42 18.96 -3.79
CA ARG A 222 2.34 19.97 -3.94
C ARG A 222 0.98 19.44 -3.49
N GLN A 223 0.68 18.20 -3.83
CA GLN A 223 -0.55 17.51 -3.47
C GLN A 223 -0.59 17.28 -1.95
N TRP A 224 0.53 16.83 -1.39
CA TRP A 224 0.68 16.63 0.06
C TRP A 224 0.39 17.89 0.88
N VAL A 225 0.95 19.05 0.49
CA VAL A 225 0.70 20.33 1.20
C VAL A 225 -0.80 20.63 1.24
N ARG A 226 -1.52 20.44 0.14
CA ARG A 226 -2.97 20.63 0.09
C ARG A 226 -3.72 19.68 1.01
N ILE A 227 -3.42 18.38 0.92
CA ILE A 227 -4.05 17.34 1.78
C ILE A 227 -3.80 17.64 3.25
N LYS A 228 -2.55 17.95 3.63
CA LYS A 228 -2.18 18.32 5.00
C LYS A 228 -2.97 19.52 5.51
N CYS A 229 -3.13 20.55 4.69
CA CYS A 229 -3.96 21.70 5.05
C CYS A 229 -5.43 21.30 5.28
N MET A 230 -6.01 20.47 4.44
CA MET A 230 -7.40 20.01 4.58
C MET A 230 -7.59 19.14 5.83
N LEU A 231 -6.64 18.24 6.10
CA LEU A 231 -6.66 17.40 7.30
C LEU A 231 -6.59 18.26 8.58
N ASN A 232 -5.67 19.23 8.63
CA ASN A 232 -5.53 20.15 9.77
C ASN A 232 -6.75 21.04 9.97
N ALA A 233 -7.39 21.47 8.88
CA ALA A 233 -8.60 22.30 8.94
C ALA A 233 -9.87 21.48 9.23
N LYS A 234 -9.77 20.16 9.37
CA LYS A 234 -10.89 19.24 9.57
C LYS A 234 -11.94 19.31 8.44
N CYS A 235 -11.50 19.62 7.22
CA CYS A 235 -12.35 19.71 6.04
C CYS A 235 -12.05 18.68 4.95
N HIS A 236 -11.25 17.66 5.27
CA HIS A 236 -10.97 16.56 4.35
C HIS A 236 -12.18 15.64 4.22
N THR A 237 -12.44 15.11 3.01
CA THR A 237 -13.57 14.22 2.71
C THR A 237 -13.67 13.04 3.67
N LEU A 238 -12.53 12.40 3.98
CA LEU A 238 -12.50 11.25 4.89
C LEU A 238 -12.92 11.61 6.32
N GLN A 239 -12.61 12.82 6.79
CA GLN A 239 -13.07 13.34 8.10
C GLN A 239 -14.56 13.66 8.07
N TYR A 240 -15.05 14.25 6.96
CA TYR A 240 -16.47 14.55 6.79
C TYR A 240 -17.33 13.26 6.76
N LEU A 241 -16.85 12.22 6.10
CA LEU A 241 -17.50 10.90 6.05
C LEU A 241 -17.31 10.09 7.35
N GLN A 242 -16.60 10.64 8.33
CA GLN A 242 -16.28 9.97 9.59
C GLN A 242 -15.56 8.63 9.38
N LEU A 243 -14.61 8.59 8.46
CA LEU A 243 -13.77 7.42 8.21
C LEU A 243 -12.45 7.51 8.96
N ILE A 244 -11.93 8.73 9.13
CA ILE A 244 -10.78 9.06 9.95
C ILE A 244 -11.11 10.15 10.94
N GLU A 245 -10.43 10.17 12.06
CA GLU A 245 -10.55 11.19 13.10
C GLU A 245 -9.17 11.53 13.68
N TYR A 246 -9.08 12.61 14.45
CA TYR A 246 -7.83 12.91 15.16
C TYR A 246 -7.57 11.87 16.24
N GLY A 247 -6.30 11.54 16.45
CA GLY A 247 -5.86 10.78 17.61
C GLY A 247 -6.33 11.46 18.90
N ASN A 248 -6.69 10.64 19.88
CA ASN A 248 -7.16 11.14 21.17
C ASN A 248 -6.31 10.50 22.26
N ASP A 249 -5.24 11.17 22.63
CA ASP A 249 -4.43 10.77 23.75
C ASP A 249 -4.84 11.62 24.98
N ASN A 250 -5.16 10.97 26.07
CA ASN A 250 -5.57 11.59 27.34
C ASN A 250 -6.84 12.51 27.28
N GLY A 251 -7.73 12.29 26.31
CA GLY A 251 -8.98 13.05 26.19
C GLY A 251 -8.85 14.39 25.44
N LEU A 252 -7.65 14.70 24.94
CA LEU A 252 -7.41 15.87 24.08
C LEU A 252 -7.11 15.38 22.66
N ALA A 253 -7.73 16.02 21.66
CA ALA A 253 -7.48 15.72 20.27
C ALA A 253 -6.07 16.15 19.87
N ASP A 254 -5.23 15.20 19.48
CA ASP A 254 -3.95 15.48 18.86
C ASP A 254 -4.15 15.71 17.36
N ARG A 255 -3.86 16.94 16.91
CA ARG A 255 -4.03 17.33 15.50
C ARG A 255 -2.92 16.84 14.57
N GLU A 256 -1.87 16.24 15.11
CA GLU A 256 -0.76 15.69 14.34
C GLU A 256 -0.91 14.18 14.12
N THR A 257 -1.84 13.55 14.82
CA THR A 257 -2.14 12.12 14.70
C THR A 257 -3.57 11.88 14.24
N PHE A 258 -3.74 10.81 13.52
CA PHE A 258 -5.03 10.37 12.98
C PHE A 258 -5.23 8.89 13.27
N CYS A 259 -6.48 8.48 13.36
CA CYS A 259 -6.85 7.08 13.47
C CYS A 259 -8.08 6.78 12.61
N LEU A 260 -8.26 5.51 12.26
CA LEU A 260 -9.50 5.04 11.69
C LEU A 260 -10.63 5.07 12.73
N THR A 261 -11.77 5.61 12.35
CA THR A 261 -12.95 5.61 13.23
C THR A 261 -13.46 4.17 13.47
N ARG A 262 -14.22 3.98 14.53
CA ARG A 262 -14.90 2.69 14.78
C ARG A 262 -15.80 2.27 13.63
N LYS A 263 -16.44 3.25 12.95
CA LYS A 263 -17.25 3.02 11.76
C LYS A 263 -16.39 2.43 10.64
N ALA A 264 -15.28 3.09 10.30
CA ALA A 264 -14.38 2.64 9.23
C ALA A 264 -13.82 1.23 9.52
N LYS A 265 -13.33 1.00 10.74
CA LYS A 265 -12.83 -0.34 11.17
C LYS A 265 -13.88 -1.42 10.98
N ARG A 266 -15.10 -1.19 11.44
CA ARG A 266 -16.19 -2.17 11.34
C ARG A 266 -16.64 -2.41 9.90
N GLU A 267 -16.71 -1.37 9.06
CA GLU A 267 -17.23 -1.48 7.71
C GLU A 267 -16.21 -1.97 6.70
N LEU A 268 -14.94 -1.57 6.85
CA LEU A 268 -13.86 -1.90 5.92
C LEU A 268 -13.07 -3.14 6.32
N LEU A 269 -12.82 -3.34 7.62
CA LEU A 269 -11.90 -4.36 8.11
C LEU A 269 -12.60 -5.54 8.79
N SER A 270 -13.92 -5.70 8.58
CA SER A 270 -14.73 -6.74 9.23
C SER A 270 -14.31 -8.17 8.90
N GLU A 271 -13.67 -8.40 7.75
CA GLU A 271 -13.18 -9.72 7.33
C GLU A 271 -11.79 -10.05 7.91
N LEU A 272 -11.12 -9.07 8.53
CA LEU A 272 -9.83 -9.26 9.15
C LEU A 272 -10.00 -9.60 10.64
N ASN A 273 -9.40 -10.69 11.08
CA ASN A 273 -9.35 -11.05 12.49
C ASN A 273 -8.27 -10.26 13.24
N ILE A 274 -8.44 -8.93 13.32
CA ILE A 274 -7.49 -8.05 13.97
C ILE A 274 -7.79 -8.04 15.47
N SER A 275 -6.83 -8.49 16.29
CA SER A 275 -6.95 -8.49 17.74
C SER A 275 -7.17 -7.11 18.34
N SER A 276 -6.62 -6.06 17.71
CA SER A 276 -6.81 -4.65 18.08
C SER A 276 -8.25 -4.16 17.89
N MET A 277 -9.03 -4.75 16.95
CA MET A 277 -10.47 -4.44 16.84
C MET A 277 -11.27 -4.84 18.07
N SER A 278 -10.74 -5.78 18.84
CA SER A 278 -11.32 -6.23 20.11
C SER A 278 -10.71 -5.56 21.33
N GLN A 279 -9.69 -4.69 21.15
CA GLN A 279 -9.15 -3.94 22.27
C GLN A 279 -10.22 -2.95 22.77
N ALA A 280 -10.71 -3.23 23.96
CA ALA A 280 -11.41 -2.27 24.77
C ALA A 280 -10.51 -1.03 24.91
N CYS A 281 -11.07 0.17 24.77
CA CYS A 281 -10.35 1.42 25.03
C CYS A 281 -9.43 1.25 26.25
N LYS A 282 -8.20 1.76 26.20
CA LYS A 282 -7.29 1.74 27.36
C LYS A 282 -8.07 2.17 28.61
N GLY A 283 -8.19 1.29 29.60
CA GLY A 283 -8.96 1.53 30.82
C GLY A 283 -10.39 0.95 30.82
N THR A 284 -10.85 0.27 29.77
CA THR A 284 -12.11 -0.49 29.82
C THR A 284 -11.85 -1.95 30.19
N ILE A 285 -12.60 -2.44 31.17
CA ILE A 285 -12.59 -3.85 31.59
C ILE A 285 -13.75 -4.53 30.86
N LYS A 286 -13.50 -5.67 30.19
CA LYS A 286 -14.57 -6.43 29.54
C LYS A 286 -15.52 -6.96 30.62
N ALA A 287 -16.84 -6.94 30.37
CA ALA A 287 -17.83 -7.39 31.33
C ALA A 287 -17.55 -8.81 31.89
N LYS A 288 -17.00 -9.71 31.06
CA LYS A 288 -16.61 -11.07 31.45
C LYS A 288 -15.41 -11.12 32.43
N ASP A 289 -14.62 -10.07 32.48
CA ASP A 289 -13.42 -9.97 33.32
C ASP A 289 -13.72 -9.24 34.65
N ILE A 290 -14.95 -8.75 34.81
CA ILE A 290 -15.44 -8.13 36.05
C ILE A 290 -15.79 -9.24 37.04
N VAL A 291 -14.96 -9.38 38.07
CA VAL A 291 -15.28 -10.25 39.20
C VAL A 291 -16.06 -9.46 40.24
N ALA A 292 -17.32 -9.88 40.45
CA ALA A 292 -18.14 -9.26 41.48
C ALA A 292 -17.47 -9.42 42.87
N LYS A 293 -17.12 -8.30 43.48
CA LYS A 293 -16.63 -8.29 44.88
C LYS A 293 -17.77 -7.87 45.78
N GLN A 294 -17.96 -8.60 46.87
CA GLN A 294 -18.86 -8.15 47.92
C GLN A 294 -18.18 -6.98 48.65
N LEU A 295 -18.70 -5.77 48.43
CA LEU A 295 -18.23 -4.56 49.08
C LEU A 295 -19.30 -4.14 50.10
N PHE A 296 -18.87 -3.74 51.30
CA PHE A 296 -19.74 -3.24 52.33
C PHE A 296 -19.56 -1.73 52.40
N TYR A 297 -20.67 -1.03 52.22
CA TYR A 297 -20.69 0.43 52.25
C TYR A 297 -21.53 0.94 53.43
N GLU A 298 -21.26 2.11 53.93
CA GLU A 298 -22.12 2.80 54.86
C GLU A 298 -23.50 3.10 54.22
N ASN A 299 -24.54 3.25 55.03
CA ASN A 299 -25.92 3.38 54.60
C ASN A 299 -26.12 4.49 53.56
N ASP A 300 -25.48 5.66 53.73
CA ASP A 300 -25.57 6.80 52.80
C ASP A 300 -24.97 6.43 51.41
N THR A 301 -23.87 5.72 51.42
CA THR A 301 -23.21 5.26 50.19
C THR A 301 -24.05 4.17 49.49
N GLN A 302 -24.66 3.26 50.26
CA GLN A 302 -25.60 2.26 49.73
C GLN A 302 -26.82 2.89 49.04
N GLN A 303 -27.36 3.94 49.65
CA GLN A 303 -28.50 4.67 49.12
C GLN A 303 -28.13 5.37 47.77
N GLN A 304 -26.95 5.99 47.70
CA GLN A 304 -26.43 6.58 46.49
C GLN A 304 -26.20 5.55 45.39
N ILE A 305 -25.69 4.34 45.72
CA ILE A 305 -25.52 3.23 44.76
C ILE A 305 -26.88 2.77 44.25
N ALA A 306 -27.88 2.60 45.11
CA ALA A 306 -29.22 2.20 44.69
C ALA A 306 -29.91 3.23 43.78
N GLU A 307 -29.73 4.51 44.03
CA GLU A 307 -30.20 5.58 43.14
C GLU A 307 -29.58 5.46 41.75
N LEU A 308 -28.32 5.08 41.70
CA LEU A 308 -27.57 4.90 40.48
C LEU A 308 -27.95 3.67 39.69
N GLU A 309 -28.14 2.55 40.37
CA GLU A 309 -28.66 1.34 39.76
C GLU A 309 -30.03 1.61 39.14
N GLY A 310 -30.87 2.44 39.80
CA GLY A 310 -32.14 2.89 39.25
C GLY A 310 -32.03 3.77 38.00
N LEU A 311 -30.95 4.56 37.87
CA LEU A 311 -30.68 5.37 36.67
C LEU A 311 -30.09 4.56 35.51
N LEU A 312 -29.46 3.45 35.81
CA LEU A 312 -28.82 2.53 34.83
C LEU A 312 -29.74 1.37 34.41
N ASP A 313 -30.97 1.30 34.95
CA ASP A 313 -31.94 0.27 34.57
C ASP A 313 -32.30 0.41 33.08
N GLU A 314 -32.42 -0.72 32.37
CA GLU A 314 -32.70 -0.78 30.91
C GLU A 314 -33.91 0.09 30.48
N LYS A 315 -34.86 0.32 31.40
CA LYS A 315 -36.06 1.15 31.14
C LYS A 315 -35.75 2.65 31.08
N THR A 316 -34.66 3.11 31.70
CA THR A 316 -34.23 4.51 31.68
C THR A 316 -33.24 4.81 30.56
N LEU A 317 -32.62 3.78 29.94
CA LEU A 317 -31.68 3.87 28.83
C LEU A 317 -32.37 3.68 27.47
N SER A 318 -33.63 4.12 27.33
CA SER A 318 -34.31 4.05 26.03
C SER A 318 -33.60 4.89 24.96
N PRO A 319 -33.66 4.50 23.66
CA PRO A 319 -32.94 5.17 22.56
C PRO A 319 -33.20 6.69 22.45
N ASP A 320 -34.35 7.18 22.92
CA ASP A 320 -34.73 8.59 22.89
C ASP A 320 -33.92 9.46 23.90
N THR A 321 -33.29 8.83 24.88
CA THR A 321 -32.48 9.56 25.88
C THR A 321 -31.06 9.78 25.41
N GLN A 322 -30.61 9.13 24.34
CA GLN A 322 -29.27 9.27 23.77
C GLN A 322 -29.04 10.61 23.03
N GLN A 323 -30.07 11.39 22.76
CA GLN A 323 -29.95 12.69 22.09
C GLN A 323 -29.73 13.87 23.06
N ASN A 324 -29.77 13.67 24.36
CA ASN A 324 -29.56 14.74 25.33
C ASN A 324 -28.12 14.74 25.86
N GLU A 325 -27.33 15.72 25.43
CA GLU A 325 -25.93 15.98 25.89
C GLU A 325 -25.77 15.99 27.43
N LYS A 326 -26.85 16.23 28.19
CA LYS A 326 -26.86 16.18 29.66
C LYS A 326 -26.69 14.74 30.22
N GLY A 327 -27.11 13.71 29.51
CA GLY A 327 -26.96 12.32 29.94
C GLY A 327 -25.50 11.85 29.95
N TRP A 328 -24.70 12.30 29.01
CA TRP A 328 -23.26 11.97 28.93
C TRP A 328 -22.43 12.65 30.03
N LEU A 329 -22.77 13.90 30.39
CA LEU A 329 -22.11 14.64 31.47
C LEU A 329 -22.36 13.96 32.82
N SER A 330 -23.55 13.43 33.08
CA SER A 330 -23.84 12.72 34.32
C SER A 330 -23.11 11.36 34.40
N LEU A 331 -23.04 10.62 33.29
CA LEU A 331 -22.30 9.36 33.22
C LEU A 331 -20.77 9.59 33.40
N TRP A 332 -20.22 10.67 32.86
CA TRP A 332 -18.81 11.03 32.96
C TRP A 332 -18.43 11.49 34.38
N LEU A 333 -19.24 12.33 34.99
CA LEU A 333 -19.14 12.73 36.40
C LEU A 333 -19.17 11.48 37.30
N TYR A 334 -19.93 10.53 36.96
CA TYR A 334 -20.18 9.30 37.65
C TYR A 334 -18.96 8.35 37.62
N LEU A 335 -18.40 8.10 36.44
CA LEU A 335 -17.18 7.33 36.25
C LEU A 335 -16.00 8.02 36.95
N SER A 336 -16.01 9.36 37.04
CA SER A 336 -14.99 10.13 37.78
C SER A 336 -15.10 9.97 39.28
N ILE A 337 -16.32 9.90 39.82
CA ILE A 337 -16.55 9.66 41.27
C ILE A 337 -16.16 8.22 41.64
N LEU A 338 -16.51 7.23 40.83
CA LEU A 338 -16.06 5.83 41.04
C LEU A 338 -14.52 5.72 40.97
N ARG A 339 -13.86 6.48 40.09
CA ARG A 339 -12.41 6.52 39.97
C ARG A 339 -11.73 7.15 41.18
N CYS A 340 -12.36 8.12 41.85
CA CYS A 340 -11.88 8.69 43.09
C CYS A 340 -12.08 7.74 44.28
N ALA A 341 -13.18 6.99 44.34
CA ALA A 341 -13.45 6.01 45.41
C ALA A 341 -12.51 4.78 45.35
N TRP A 342 -11.83 4.54 44.22
CA TRP A 342 -10.87 3.46 44.03
C TRP A 342 -9.41 3.83 44.40
N ARG A 343 -9.16 5.08 44.77
CA ARG A 343 -7.80 5.58 45.09
C ARG A 343 -7.50 5.74 46.57
N TRP A 344 -8.43 5.35 47.41
CA TRP A 344 -8.24 5.28 48.90
C TRP A 344 -8.38 3.85 49.43
#